data_92b55155bdc3ed4188d3b73a8b4bf5b2
#
_entry.id   92b55155bdc3ed4188d3b73a8b4bf5b2
#
_cell.length_a   1.000
_cell.length_b   1.000
_cell.length_c   1.000
_cell.angle_alpha   90.00
_cell.angle_beta   90.00
_cell.angle_gamma   90.00
#
_symmetry.space_group_name_H-M   'P 1'
#
loop_
_entity.id
_entity.type
_entity.pdbx_description
1 polymer ?
#
loop_
_entity_poly.entity_id
_entity_poly.type
_entity_poly.pdbx_seq_one_letter_code
_entity_poly.pdbx_strand_id
1 'polypeptide(L)'
;DDYSSPTRLQRQVETMNKYPGLVLCGSRFRELTGNKESEQRVPCTETDQAIRKSMSLFNPFAHSTVIFRKKTFNEAGGYNNKFKYGQDYDLWLRMLSLGEACILKDELCTLRVSEQSSSYQNKRAQKLEGLIIRWKAFRQLGESPAKNLYYLLKSLVGLVFPSTRNFK
;
A
#
# COMPACT_ATOMS: atom_id res chain seq x y z
N ASP A 1 -17.20 -1.78 3.92
CA ASP A 1 -17.57 -0.34 3.91
C ASP A 1 -17.02 0.43 2.70
N ASP A 2 -16.03 -0.14 1.97
CA ASP A 2 -15.48 0.47 0.77
C ASP A 2 -16.36 0.20 -0.45
N TYR A 3 -16.38 1.13 -1.41
CA TYR A 3 -17.11 0.99 -2.65
C TYR A 3 -16.16 0.68 -3.79
N SER A 4 -16.55 -0.24 -4.65
CA SER A 4 -15.81 -0.64 -5.84
C SER A 4 -16.58 -0.21 -7.09
N SER A 5 -15.89 0.43 -8.05
CA SER A 5 -16.49 0.67 -9.37
C SER A 5 -16.91 -0.65 -10.01
N PRO A 6 -18.07 -0.72 -10.69
CA PRO A 6 -18.49 -1.93 -11.41
C PRO A 6 -17.46 -2.41 -12.45
N THR A 7 -16.67 -1.50 -13.01
CA THR A 7 -15.65 -1.79 -14.03
C THR A 7 -14.29 -2.15 -13.45
N ARG A 8 -14.09 -2.08 -12.12
CA ARG A 8 -12.76 -2.26 -11.50
C ARG A 8 -12.11 -3.58 -11.88
N LEU A 9 -12.79 -4.69 -11.63
CA LEU A 9 -12.21 -6.01 -11.90
C LEU A 9 -11.92 -6.21 -13.37
N GLN A 10 -12.81 -5.79 -14.26
CA GLN A 10 -12.60 -5.86 -15.70
C GLN A 10 -11.31 -5.13 -16.10
N ARG A 11 -11.17 -3.86 -15.71
CA ARG A 11 -10.01 -3.01 -16.05
C ARG A 11 -8.68 -3.60 -15.54
N GLN A 12 -8.68 -4.08 -14.31
CA GLN A 12 -7.49 -4.66 -13.71
C GLN A 12 -7.13 -6.01 -14.34
N VAL A 13 -8.10 -6.88 -14.62
CA VAL A 13 -7.87 -8.18 -15.27
C VAL A 13 -7.37 -7.98 -16.71
N GLU A 14 -7.97 -7.07 -17.48
CA GLU A 14 -7.51 -6.72 -18.83
C GLU A 14 -6.04 -6.26 -18.80
N THR A 15 -5.68 -5.41 -17.84
CA THR A 15 -4.29 -4.94 -17.67
C THR A 15 -3.34 -6.08 -17.33
N MET A 16 -3.69 -6.93 -16.38
CA MET A 16 -2.85 -8.07 -16.00
C MET A 16 -2.71 -9.11 -17.12
N ASN A 17 -3.74 -9.28 -17.95
CA ASN A 17 -3.67 -10.17 -19.11
C ASN A 17 -2.79 -9.59 -20.23
N LYS A 18 -2.85 -8.27 -20.43
CA LYS A 18 -2.00 -7.57 -21.39
C LYS A 18 -0.52 -7.60 -21.00
N TYR A 19 -0.22 -7.62 -19.70
CA TYR A 19 1.15 -7.61 -19.17
C TYR A 19 1.36 -8.83 -18.26
N PRO A 20 1.78 -9.99 -18.82
CA PRO A 20 1.92 -11.24 -18.06
C PRO A 20 2.93 -11.19 -16.90
N GLY A 21 3.93 -10.30 -16.95
CA GLY A 21 4.89 -10.04 -15.87
C GLY A 21 4.30 -9.37 -14.63
N LEU A 22 3.09 -8.76 -14.73
CA LEU A 22 2.43 -8.17 -13.59
C LEU A 22 1.90 -9.26 -12.65
N VAL A 23 2.31 -9.19 -11.41
CA VAL A 23 1.85 -10.05 -10.31
C VAL A 23 0.87 -9.34 -9.38
N LEU A 24 0.87 -8.00 -9.41
CA LEU A 24 0.11 -7.12 -8.52
C LEU A 24 -0.40 -5.90 -9.31
N CYS A 25 -1.70 -5.60 -9.21
CA CYS A 25 -2.31 -4.46 -9.86
C CYS A 25 -3.25 -3.73 -8.90
N GLY A 26 -2.91 -2.50 -8.55
CA GLY A 26 -3.76 -1.58 -7.80
C GLY A 26 -4.51 -0.61 -8.70
N SER A 27 -5.29 0.26 -8.08
CA SER A 27 -5.89 1.44 -8.73
C SER A 27 -5.81 2.66 -7.84
N ARG A 28 -6.00 3.85 -8.40
CA ARG A 28 -6.30 5.04 -7.60
C ARG A 28 -7.64 4.88 -6.90
N PHE A 29 -7.85 5.70 -5.88
CA PHE A 29 -9.06 5.67 -5.08
C PHE A 29 -9.42 7.06 -4.58
N ARG A 30 -10.67 7.23 -4.16
CA ARG A 30 -11.13 8.40 -3.41
C ARG A 30 -11.27 8.05 -1.94
N GLU A 31 -11.08 9.04 -1.07
CA GLU A 31 -11.38 8.91 0.36
C GLU A 31 -12.76 9.52 0.65
N LEU A 32 -13.62 8.78 1.34
CA LEU A 32 -14.92 9.24 1.82
C LEU A 32 -14.88 9.43 3.34
N THR A 33 -14.95 10.68 3.80
CA THR A 33 -15.02 11.03 5.24
C THR A 33 -16.38 11.67 5.53
N GLY A 34 -17.23 10.95 6.27
CA GLY A 34 -18.63 11.32 6.38
C GLY A 34 -19.31 11.31 5.01
N ASN A 35 -19.78 12.48 4.54
CA ASN A 35 -20.38 12.65 3.21
C ASN A 35 -19.47 13.42 2.23
N LYS A 36 -18.22 13.67 2.58
CA LYS A 36 -17.27 14.40 1.72
C LYS A 36 -16.29 13.43 1.07
N GLU A 37 -16.25 13.47 -0.26
CA GLU A 37 -15.21 12.79 -1.04
C GLU A 37 -13.99 13.70 -1.22
N SER A 38 -12.82 13.11 -1.21
CA SER A 38 -11.56 13.77 -1.52
C SER A 38 -10.65 12.82 -2.30
N GLU A 39 -9.72 13.38 -3.08
CA GLU A 39 -8.68 12.59 -3.73
C GLU A 39 -7.79 11.88 -2.71
N GLN A 40 -7.17 10.79 -3.12
CA GLN A 40 -6.19 10.06 -2.29
C GLN A 40 -5.04 10.98 -1.87
N ARG A 41 -4.60 10.86 -0.62
CA ARG A 41 -3.52 11.68 -0.05
C ARG A 41 -2.12 11.10 -0.28
N VAL A 42 -2.04 9.89 -0.79
CA VAL A 42 -0.77 9.20 -1.05
C VAL A 42 -0.32 9.55 -2.48
N PRO A 43 0.97 9.91 -2.69
CA PRO A 43 1.49 10.14 -4.02
C PRO A 43 1.24 8.95 -4.93
N CYS A 44 0.72 9.21 -6.12
CA CYS A 44 0.40 8.15 -7.06
C CYS A 44 1.68 7.66 -7.75
N THR A 45 1.96 6.40 -7.58
CA THR A 45 3.11 5.70 -8.17
C THR A 45 2.57 4.64 -9.11
N GLU A 46 2.62 4.89 -10.42
CA GLU A 46 1.91 4.08 -11.41
C GLU A 46 2.76 2.95 -11.98
N THR A 47 4.07 3.17 -12.08
CA THR A 47 5.02 2.23 -12.68
C THR A 47 5.70 1.34 -11.64
N ASP A 48 6.10 0.15 -12.04
CA ASP A 48 6.84 -0.79 -11.17
C ASP A 48 8.05 -0.13 -10.51
N GLN A 49 8.86 0.61 -11.29
CA GLN A 49 10.03 1.31 -10.75
C GLN A 49 9.66 2.34 -9.66
N ALA A 50 8.60 3.12 -9.89
CA ALA A 50 8.14 4.12 -8.92
C ALA A 50 7.53 3.45 -7.68
N ILE A 51 6.79 2.35 -7.86
CA ILE A 51 6.26 1.52 -6.79
C ILE A 51 7.39 0.98 -5.91
N ARG A 52 8.42 0.35 -6.50
CA ARG A 52 9.57 -0.19 -5.77
C ARG A 52 10.27 0.88 -4.94
N LYS A 53 10.52 2.07 -5.53
CA LYS A 53 11.09 3.21 -4.80
C LYS A 53 10.23 3.64 -3.61
N SER A 54 8.92 3.59 -3.75
CA SER A 54 7.99 3.99 -2.69
C SER A 54 7.92 2.98 -1.55
N MET A 55 8.14 1.68 -1.83
CA MET A 55 8.07 0.61 -0.84
C MET A 55 9.02 0.78 0.35
N SER A 56 10.14 1.47 0.19
CA SER A 56 11.03 1.80 1.32
C SER A 56 10.54 2.99 2.15
N LEU A 57 9.56 3.74 1.67
CA LEU A 57 9.04 4.97 2.28
C LEU A 57 7.64 4.77 2.89
N PHE A 58 6.76 4.13 2.14
CA PHE A 58 5.36 3.86 2.52
C PHE A 58 4.79 2.72 1.65
N ASN A 59 3.64 2.17 2.07
CA ASN A 59 2.85 1.25 1.23
C ASN A 59 2.12 2.07 0.15
N PRO A 60 2.46 1.93 -1.15
CA PRO A 60 1.80 2.69 -2.21
C PRO A 60 0.41 2.13 -2.56
N PHE A 61 0.05 0.94 -2.07
CA PHE A 61 -1.22 0.30 -2.35
C PHE A 61 -2.21 0.48 -1.20
N ALA A 62 -3.44 0.80 -1.54
CA ALA A 62 -4.56 0.58 -0.63
C ALA A 62 -5.07 -0.85 -0.81
N HIS A 63 -5.19 -1.62 0.27
CA HIS A 63 -5.52 -3.06 0.22
C HIS A 63 -6.76 -3.35 -0.61
N SER A 64 -7.85 -2.59 -0.40
CA SER A 64 -9.14 -2.77 -1.09
C SER A 64 -9.08 -2.52 -2.61
N THR A 65 -8.01 -1.89 -3.12
CA THR A 65 -7.87 -1.57 -4.55
C THR A 65 -7.12 -2.64 -5.33
N VAL A 66 -6.58 -3.66 -4.68
CA VAL A 66 -5.59 -4.55 -5.28
C VAL A 66 -6.21 -5.83 -5.78
N ILE A 67 -5.76 -6.27 -6.97
CA ILE A 67 -5.83 -7.67 -7.41
C ILE A 67 -4.42 -8.22 -7.61
N PHE A 68 -4.26 -9.52 -7.48
CA PHE A 68 -2.96 -10.19 -7.63
C PHE A 68 -3.12 -11.61 -8.22
N ARG A 69 -2.02 -12.14 -8.75
CA ARG A 69 -2.01 -13.53 -9.22
C ARG A 69 -1.97 -14.49 -8.05
N LYS A 70 -2.96 -15.39 -7.97
CA LYS A 70 -3.04 -16.42 -6.92
C LYS A 70 -1.78 -17.30 -6.85
N LYS A 71 -1.20 -17.63 -8.01
CA LYS A 71 0.04 -18.39 -8.08
C LYS A 71 1.15 -17.67 -7.33
N THR A 72 1.40 -16.38 -7.64
CA THR A 72 2.44 -15.57 -6.98
C THR A 72 2.16 -15.36 -5.49
N PHE A 73 0.89 -15.20 -5.09
CA PHE A 73 0.51 -15.15 -3.68
C PHE A 73 0.95 -16.41 -2.92
N ASN A 74 0.74 -17.59 -3.50
CA ASN A 74 1.13 -18.86 -2.91
C ASN A 74 2.66 -19.00 -2.85
N GLU A 75 3.36 -18.64 -3.93
CA GLU A 75 4.82 -18.65 -4.01
C GLU A 75 5.47 -17.67 -3.01
N ALA A 76 4.84 -16.53 -2.77
CA ALA A 76 5.26 -15.57 -1.75
C ALA A 76 4.95 -16.05 -0.31
N GLY A 77 4.27 -17.20 -0.13
CA GLY A 77 3.93 -17.76 1.18
C GLY A 77 2.70 -17.14 1.85
N GLY A 78 1.85 -16.40 1.10
CA GLY A 78 0.62 -15.80 1.61
C GLY A 78 0.84 -14.70 2.65
N TYR A 79 -0.20 -14.40 3.44
CA TYR A 79 -0.11 -13.41 4.52
C TYR A 79 0.75 -13.93 5.69
N ASN A 80 1.60 -13.03 6.21
CA ASN A 80 2.47 -13.34 7.34
C ASN A 80 1.80 -12.96 8.66
N ASN A 81 1.46 -13.94 9.48
CA ASN A 81 0.77 -13.77 10.77
C ASN A 81 1.57 -12.97 11.82
N LYS A 82 2.86 -12.71 11.58
CA LYS A 82 3.68 -11.84 12.44
C LYS A 82 3.29 -10.36 12.34
N PHE A 83 2.58 -9.97 11.27
CA PHE A 83 2.07 -8.62 11.04
C PHE A 83 0.55 -8.63 11.12
N LYS A 84 0.00 -7.81 12.00
CA LYS A 84 -1.45 -7.66 12.17
C LYS A 84 -2.02 -6.49 11.37
N TYR A 85 -1.24 -5.44 11.21
CA TYR A 85 -1.65 -4.18 10.58
C TYR A 85 -0.87 -3.83 9.31
N GLY A 86 0.28 -4.45 9.09
CA GLY A 86 1.13 -4.28 7.90
C GLY A 86 1.21 -5.54 7.03
N GLN A 87 0.29 -6.48 7.20
CA GLN A 87 0.30 -7.78 6.51
C GLN A 87 0.26 -7.66 4.99
N ASP A 88 -0.49 -6.71 4.47
CA ASP A 88 -0.57 -6.38 3.05
C ASP A 88 0.74 -5.82 2.54
N TYR A 89 1.34 -4.87 3.25
CA TYR A 89 2.59 -4.24 2.90
C TYR A 89 3.75 -5.27 2.83
N ASP A 90 3.86 -6.17 3.82
CA ASP A 90 4.84 -7.26 3.80
C ASP A 90 4.59 -8.23 2.63
N LEU A 91 3.32 -8.54 2.33
CA LEU A 91 2.98 -9.40 1.21
C LEU A 91 3.35 -8.76 -0.14
N TRP A 92 2.99 -7.48 -0.35
CA TRP A 92 3.33 -6.77 -1.58
C TRP A 92 4.84 -6.73 -1.80
N LEU A 93 5.63 -6.48 -0.75
CA LEU A 93 7.09 -6.51 -0.83
C LEU A 93 7.63 -7.87 -1.29
N ARG A 94 7.10 -8.98 -0.76
CA ARG A 94 7.51 -10.34 -1.15
C ARG A 94 7.06 -10.68 -2.57
N MET A 95 5.88 -10.26 -2.98
CA MET A 95 5.38 -10.48 -4.34
C MET A 95 6.18 -9.71 -5.39
N LEU A 96 6.66 -8.50 -5.07
CA LEU A 96 7.54 -7.72 -5.94
C LEU A 96 8.89 -8.37 -6.22
N SER A 97 9.33 -9.37 -5.44
CA SER A 97 10.50 -10.20 -5.79
C SER A 97 10.21 -11.21 -6.90
N LEU A 98 8.94 -11.48 -7.17
CA LEU A 98 8.48 -12.52 -8.09
C LEU A 98 7.92 -11.96 -9.40
N GLY A 99 7.76 -10.64 -9.51
CA GLY A 99 7.26 -10.01 -10.73
C GLY A 99 7.08 -8.51 -10.57
N GLU A 100 6.36 -7.92 -11.50
CA GLU A 100 6.14 -6.48 -11.59
C GLU A 100 4.79 -6.06 -10.99
N ALA A 101 4.65 -4.78 -10.67
CA ALA A 101 3.41 -4.21 -10.21
C ALA A 101 3.04 -2.93 -10.96
N CYS A 102 1.74 -2.61 -10.97
CA CYS A 102 1.25 -1.33 -11.46
C CYS A 102 0.10 -0.79 -10.59
N ILE A 103 -0.14 0.51 -10.69
CA ILE A 103 -1.34 1.16 -10.16
C ILE A 103 -2.01 1.90 -11.32
N LEU A 104 -3.26 1.54 -11.61
CA LEU A 104 -4.05 2.18 -12.65
C LEU A 104 -4.36 3.63 -12.27
N LYS A 105 -4.37 4.52 -13.26
CA LYS A 105 -4.72 5.94 -13.08
C LYS A 105 -6.19 6.16 -12.76
N ASP A 106 -7.02 5.18 -13.11
CA ASP A 106 -8.46 5.24 -12.87
C ASP A 106 -8.75 5.13 -11.36
N GLU A 107 -9.63 5.99 -10.86
CA GLU A 107 -10.16 5.92 -9.49
C GLU A 107 -11.27 4.87 -9.43
N LEU A 108 -10.90 3.64 -9.12
CA LEU A 108 -11.80 2.48 -9.19
C LEU A 108 -12.35 2.04 -7.83
N CYS A 109 -11.97 2.74 -6.77
CA CYS A 109 -12.46 2.49 -5.41
C CYS A 109 -12.73 3.81 -4.68
N THR A 110 -13.69 3.78 -3.75
CA THR A 110 -13.87 4.82 -2.75
C THR A 110 -13.72 4.18 -1.37
N LEU A 111 -12.72 4.62 -0.62
CA LEU A 111 -12.39 4.08 0.70
C LEU A 111 -13.05 4.92 1.80
N ARG A 112 -13.83 4.29 2.65
CA ARG A 112 -14.45 4.97 3.80
C ARG A 112 -13.43 5.17 4.91
N VAL A 113 -13.16 6.43 5.23
CA VAL A 113 -12.27 6.82 6.35
C VAL A 113 -13.14 7.07 7.59
N SER A 114 -12.96 6.27 8.63
CA SER A 114 -13.65 6.45 9.90
C SER A 114 -12.70 6.30 11.09
N GLU A 115 -13.04 6.94 12.21
CA GLU A 115 -12.29 6.79 13.46
C GLU A 115 -12.39 5.37 14.04
N GLN A 116 -13.43 4.64 13.66
CA GLN A 116 -13.65 3.24 14.07
C GLN A 116 -12.82 2.24 13.25
N SER A 117 -12.17 2.68 12.16
CA SER A 117 -11.35 1.79 11.35
C SER A 117 -10.17 1.23 12.16
N SER A 118 -9.83 -0.03 11.94
CA SER A 118 -8.71 -0.71 12.61
C SER A 118 -7.40 0.04 12.45
N SER A 119 -7.17 0.62 11.27
CA SER A 119 -5.99 1.44 10.96
C SER A 119 -5.92 2.72 11.77
N TYR A 120 -7.09 3.33 12.09
CA TYR A 120 -7.15 4.53 12.91
C TYR A 120 -6.88 4.23 14.37
N GLN A 121 -7.50 3.19 14.92
CA GLN A 121 -7.38 2.81 16.32
C GLN A 121 -5.99 2.30 16.70
N ASN A 122 -5.29 1.65 15.78
CA ASN A 122 -4.02 0.97 16.05
C ASN A 122 -2.80 1.63 15.39
N LYS A 123 -2.82 2.98 15.26
CA LYS A 123 -1.78 3.78 14.57
C LYS A 123 -0.36 3.49 15.03
N ARG A 124 -0.12 3.27 16.34
CA ARG A 124 1.22 2.99 16.87
C ARG A 124 1.74 1.64 16.39
N ALA A 125 0.93 0.59 16.53
CA ALA A 125 1.31 -0.76 16.09
C ALA A 125 1.52 -0.79 14.56
N GLN A 126 0.63 -0.17 13.79
CA GLN A 126 0.78 -0.04 12.34
C GLN A 126 2.07 0.70 11.93
N LYS A 127 2.44 1.77 12.66
CA LYS A 127 3.70 2.49 12.42
C LYS A 127 4.92 1.62 12.72
N LEU A 128 4.91 0.84 13.81
CA LEU A 128 6.01 -0.07 14.16
C LEU A 128 6.18 -1.17 13.11
N GLU A 129 5.10 -1.84 12.74
CA GLU A 129 5.14 -2.86 11.69
C GLU A 129 5.60 -2.26 10.35
N GLY A 130 5.08 -1.07 9.99
CA GLY A 130 5.51 -0.34 8.81
C GLY A 130 7.00 0.02 8.82
N LEU A 131 7.62 0.32 9.98
CA LEU A 131 9.06 0.55 10.10
C LEU A 131 9.86 -0.71 9.78
N ILE A 132 9.45 -1.86 10.35
CA ILE A 132 10.10 -3.15 10.11
C ILE A 132 10.04 -3.51 8.62
N ILE A 133 8.88 -3.33 7.99
CA ILE A 133 8.69 -3.66 6.58
C ILE A 133 9.48 -2.73 5.67
N ARG A 134 9.54 -1.42 5.96
CA ARG A 134 10.36 -0.45 5.23
C ARG A 134 11.85 -0.78 5.32
N TRP A 135 12.32 -1.21 6.48
CA TRP A 135 13.69 -1.69 6.62
C TRP A 135 13.98 -2.92 5.76
N LYS A 136 13.05 -3.89 5.71
CA LYS A 136 13.14 -5.04 4.78
C LYS A 136 13.17 -4.58 3.32
N ALA A 137 12.25 -3.68 2.94
CA ALA A 137 12.17 -3.14 1.59
C ALA A 137 13.47 -2.45 1.16
N PHE A 138 14.05 -1.64 2.06
CA PHE A 138 15.34 -1.02 1.84
C PHE A 138 16.44 -2.04 1.55
N ARG A 139 16.55 -3.09 2.36
CA ARG A 139 17.57 -4.13 2.16
C ARG A 139 17.36 -4.94 0.89
N GLN A 140 16.11 -5.16 0.50
CA GLN A 140 15.74 -6.01 -0.65
C GLN A 140 15.81 -5.25 -1.97
N LEU A 141 15.42 -3.96 -2.00
CA LEU A 141 15.26 -3.18 -3.22
C LEU A 141 16.45 -2.24 -3.50
N GLY A 142 17.44 -2.17 -2.61
CA GLY A 142 18.70 -1.47 -2.85
C GLY A 142 18.63 0.06 -2.95
N GLU A 143 17.68 0.70 -2.27
CA GLU A 143 17.53 2.16 -2.29
C GLU A 143 18.66 2.90 -1.54
N SER A 144 18.82 4.21 -1.85
CA SER A 144 19.86 5.07 -1.27
C SER A 144 19.79 5.13 0.27
N PRO A 145 20.90 4.84 1.00
CA PRO A 145 20.95 4.84 2.46
C PRO A 145 20.51 6.17 3.10
N ALA A 146 20.90 7.30 2.50
CA ALA A 146 20.65 8.62 3.06
C ALA A 146 19.15 9.00 3.10
N LYS A 147 18.42 8.70 2.01
CA LYS A 147 16.96 8.94 1.95
C LYS A 147 16.22 8.08 2.97
N ASN A 148 16.61 6.82 3.09
CA ASN A 148 15.97 5.90 4.02
C ASN A 148 16.22 6.27 5.47
N LEU A 149 17.44 6.69 5.82
CA LEU A 149 17.75 7.17 7.16
C LEU A 149 16.86 8.37 7.55
N TYR A 150 16.69 9.33 6.64
CA TYR A 150 15.80 10.49 6.86
C TYR A 150 14.35 10.04 7.16
N TYR A 151 13.78 9.13 6.35
CA TYR A 151 12.40 8.67 6.55
C TYR A 151 12.23 7.75 7.75
N LEU A 152 13.25 6.96 8.10
CA LEU A 152 13.28 6.18 9.34
C LEU A 152 13.27 7.11 10.56
N LEU A 153 14.14 8.13 10.57
CA LEU A 153 14.18 9.14 11.65
C LEU A 153 12.85 9.89 11.77
N LYS A 154 12.30 10.34 10.64
CA LYS A 154 10.97 11.00 10.62
C LYS A 154 9.87 10.11 11.15
N SER A 155 9.94 8.81 10.91
CA SER A 155 8.95 7.84 11.40
C SER A 155 9.13 7.56 12.89
N LEU A 156 10.36 7.53 13.38
CA LEU A 156 10.66 7.41 14.81
C LEU A 156 10.15 8.65 15.58
N VAL A 157 10.39 9.84 15.05
CA VAL A 157 9.83 11.08 15.61
C VAL A 157 8.29 11.02 15.63
N GLY A 158 7.65 10.53 14.58
CA GLY A 158 6.20 10.37 14.52
C GLY A 158 5.64 9.28 15.45
N LEU A 159 6.47 8.37 15.99
CA LEU A 159 6.07 7.43 17.05
C LEU A 159 6.04 8.11 18.42
N VAL A 160 7.02 8.98 18.68
CA VAL A 160 7.15 9.73 19.95
C VAL A 160 6.14 10.87 20.00
N PHE A 161 5.95 11.58 18.88
CA PHE A 161 5.02 12.71 18.74
C PHE A 161 3.92 12.37 17.72
N PRO A 162 2.87 11.63 18.10
CA PRO A 162 1.77 11.32 17.19
C PRO A 162 1.05 12.61 16.81
N SER A 163 1.13 13.01 15.53
CA SER A 163 0.31 14.12 15.04
C SER A 163 -1.17 13.77 15.19
N THR A 164 -1.89 14.55 15.97
CA THR A 164 -3.35 14.48 16.03
C THR A 164 -3.88 14.95 14.68
N ARG A 165 -4.37 14.04 13.85
CA ARG A 165 -5.21 14.42 12.71
C ARG A 165 -6.53 14.90 13.29
N ASN A 166 -6.73 16.20 13.36
CA ASN A 166 -8.06 16.75 13.65
C ASN A 166 -8.93 16.52 12.40
N PHE A 167 -9.95 15.69 12.55
CA PHE A 167 -11.09 15.66 11.65
C PHE A 167 -11.89 16.95 11.91
N LYS A 168 -11.65 17.99 11.10
CA LYS A 168 -12.55 19.13 10.97
C LYS A 168 -13.28 19.05 9.65
#